data_ffabf56aa614bfb5388afed79d1dadc0
#
_entry.id   ffabf56aa614bfb5388afed79d1dadc0
#
_cell.length_a   1.000
_cell.length_b   1.000
_cell.length_c   1.000
_cell.angle_alpha   90.00
_cell.angle_beta   90.00
_cell.angle_gamma   90.00
#
_symmetry.space_group_name_H-M   'P 1'
#
loop_
_entity.id
_entity.type
_entity.pdbx_description
1 polymer ?
#
loop_
_entity_poly.entity_id
_entity_poly.type
_entity_poly.pdbx_seq_one_letter_code
_entity_poly.pdbx_strand_id
1 'polypeptide(L)'
;MSEYITIYLRYKEIPLLKYKEYPSYEEHQKLSKEDLMKVNREIDEYNKQVTKSLECKLFYLSTTPSRELTILPWSPSPSILTKGLFDEILYFYREDIDNYKNAIAKNKEDIAKLEVRISKANVNLYGRISKEIDECYERINFEKEEIEYYQYLYNKFAFCSSIINNESNSEYYELIYTKS
;
A
#
# COMPACT_ATOMS: atom_id res chain seq x y z
N MET A 1 5.36 13.10 -0.71
CA MET A 1 4.27 12.93 -1.68
C MET A 1 3.48 11.71 -1.27
N SER A 2 2.16 11.81 -1.23
CA SER A 2 1.32 10.63 -0.98
C SER A 2 1.22 9.83 -2.28
N GLU A 3 1.40 8.53 -2.20
CA GLU A 3 1.17 7.62 -3.32
C GLU A 3 -0.25 7.07 -3.25
N TYR A 4 -0.84 6.88 -4.41
CA TYR A 4 -2.21 6.37 -4.55
C TYR A 4 -2.17 5.10 -5.37
N ILE A 5 -2.70 4.02 -4.80
CA ILE A 5 -2.84 2.76 -5.49
C ILE A 5 -4.32 2.41 -5.57
N THR A 6 -4.76 2.07 -6.77
CA THR A 6 -6.12 1.55 -6.97
C THR A 6 -6.03 0.21 -7.64
N ILE A 7 -6.71 -0.79 -7.08
CA ILE A 7 -6.81 -2.14 -7.63
C ILE A 7 -8.21 -2.32 -8.21
N TYR A 8 -8.25 -2.86 -9.43
CA TYR A 8 -9.47 -3.14 -10.16
C TYR A 8 -9.53 -4.62 -10.56
N LEU A 9 -10.74 -5.16 -10.60
CA LEU A 9 -11.04 -6.42 -11.27
C LEU A 9 -11.56 -6.10 -12.67
N ARG A 10 -11.02 -6.75 -13.70
CA ARG A 10 -11.48 -6.56 -15.06
C ARG A 10 -11.62 -7.87 -15.82
N TYR A 11 -12.41 -7.82 -16.87
CA TYR A 11 -12.63 -8.92 -17.80
C TYR A 11 -11.49 -8.96 -18.85
N LYS A 12 -10.83 -10.11 -19.00
CA LYS A 12 -9.63 -10.23 -19.86
C LYS A 12 -9.89 -9.98 -21.35
N GLU A 13 -11.10 -10.30 -21.82
CA GLU A 13 -11.45 -10.12 -23.24
C GLU A 13 -11.55 -8.65 -23.66
N ILE A 14 -11.71 -7.72 -22.70
CA ILE A 14 -11.74 -6.30 -23.02
C ILE A 14 -10.28 -5.81 -23.13
N PRO A 15 -9.88 -5.14 -24.23
CA PRO A 15 -8.54 -4.60 -24.37
C PRO A 15 -8.17 -3.65 -23.21
N LEU A 16 -6.96 -3.81 -22.65
CA LEU A 16 -6.46 -2.90 -21.63
C LEU A 16 -6.04 -1.58 -22.26
N LEU A 17 -6.86 -0.55 -22.07
CA LEU A 17 -6.55 0.79 -22.56
C LEU A 17 -5.59 1.49 -21.60
N LYS A 18 -4.67 2.28 -22.15
CA LYS A 18 -3.76 3.12 -21.38
C LYS A 18 -4.23 4.57 -21.41
N TYR A 19 -3.98 5.31 -20.36
CA TYR A 19 -4.21 6.75 -20.35
C TYR A 19 -3.34 7.44 -21.40
N LYS A 20 -3.88 8.46 -22.02
CA LYS A 20 -3.11 9.40 -22.82
C LYS A 20 -2.43 10.41 -21.91
N GLU A 21 -1.17 10.69 -22.20
CA GLU A 21 -0.42 11.72 -21.51
C GLU A 21 -0.80 13.11 -22.04
N TYR A 22 -0.74 14.10 -21.15
CA TYR A 22 -0.88 15.50 -21.57
C TYR A 22 0.37 15.95 -22.32
N PRO A 23 0.23 16.97 -23.20
CA PRO A 23 1.38 17.51 -23.91
C PRO A 23 2.50 17.90 -22.96
N SER A 24 3.73 17.57 -23.32
CA SER A 24 4.93 18.01 -22.61
C SER A 24 5.05 19.54 -22.62
N TYR A 25 5.91 20.09 -21.76
CA TYR A 25 6.15 21.53 -21.71
C TYR A 25 6.56 22.12 -23.06
N GLU A 26 7.39 21.40 -23.84
CA GLU A 26 7.84 21.83 -25.16
C GLU A 26 6.72 21.82 -26.20
N GLU A 27 5.80 20.87 -26.12
CA GLU A 27 4.61 20.80 -26.96
C GLU A 27 3.60 21.90 -26.59
N HIS A 28 3.43 22.18 -25.29
CA HIS A 28 2.65 23.30 -24.80
C HIS A 28 3.07 24.63 -25.41
N GLN A 29 4.36 24.87 -25.54
CA GLN A 29 4.88 26.13 -26.12
C GLN A 29 4.59 26.29 -27.60
N LYS A 30 4.29 25.21 -28.32
CA LYS A 30 4.02 25.20 -29.77
C LYS A 30 2.53 25.35 -30.08
N LEU A 31 1.67 25.17 -29.11
CA LEU A 31 0.22 25.23 -29.30
C LEU A 31 -0.34 26.61 -28.90
N SER A 32 -1.36 27.06 -29.61
CA SER A 32 -2.15 28.18 -29.13
C SER A 32 -2.92 27.80 -27.85
N LYS A 33 -3.34 28.77 -27.06
CA LYS A 33 -4.14 28.51 -25.86
C LYS A 33 -5.44 27.76 -26.18
N GLU A 34 -6.06 28.07 -27.30
CA GLU A 34 -7.30 27.42 -27.75
C GLU A 34 -7.07 25.98 -28.16
N ASP A 35 -6.00 25.71 -28.95
CA ASP A 35 -5.64 24.36 -29.35
C ASP A 35 -5.25 23.49 -28.14
N LEU A 36 -4.51 24.08 -27.20
CA LEU A 36 -4.15 23.37 -25.97
C LEU A 36 -5.38 22.97 -25.14
N MET A 37 -6.34 23.89 -24.99
CA MET A 37 -7.59 23.58 -24.29
C MET A 37 -8.39 22.48 -24.98
N LYS A 38 -8.38 22.45 -26.33
CA LYS A 38 -9.04 21.41 -27.11
C LYS A 38 -8.37 20.06 -26.91
N VAL A 39 -7.03 20.01 -27.06
CA VAL A 39 -6.24 18.78 -26.85
C VAL A 39 -6.43 18.23 -25.44
N ASN A 40 -6.34 19.08 -24.43
CA ASN A 40 -6.53 18.63 -23.04
C ASN A 40 -7.93 18.09 -22.82
N ARG A 41 -8.97 18.69 -23.39
CA ARG A 41 -10.35 18.18 -23.29
C ARG A 41 -10.49 16.80 -23.93
N GLU A 42 -9.92 16.61 -25.12
CA GLU A 42 -9.94 15.31 -25.83
C GLU A 42 -9.20 14.23 -25.02
N ILE A 43 -8.09 14.58 -24.37
CA ILE A 43 -7.36 13.68 -23.48
C ILE A 43 -8.20 13.35 -22.25
N ASP A 44 -8.82 14.34 -21.61
CA ASP A 44 -9.71 14.15 -20.45
C ASP A 44 -10.88 13.21 -20.77
N GLU A 45 -11.53 13.43 -21.91
CA GLU A 45 -12.66 12.59 -22.35
C GLU A 45 -12.22 11.16 -22.62
N TYR A 46 -11.08 10.97 -23.29
CA TYR A 46 -10.50 9.65 -23.52
C TYR A 46 -10.13 8.97 -22.20
N ASN A 47 -9.43 9.64 -21.31
CA ASN A 47 -9.00 9.09 -20.03
C ASN A 47 -10.20 8.73 -19.12
N LYS A 48 -11.31 9.48 -19.21
CA LYS A 48 -12.57 9.10 -18.56
C LYS A 48 -13.13 7.80 -19.13
N GLN A 49 -13.02 7.58 -20.43
CA GLN A 49 -13.46 6.31 -21.05
C GLN A 49 -12.57 5.15 -20.60
N VAL A 50 -11.23 5.36 -20.53
CA VAL A 50 -10.31 4.36 -19.96
C VAL A 50 -10.72 4.00 -18.55
N THR A 51 -10.93 4.98 -17.68
CA THR A 51 -11.37 4.75 -16.29
C THR A 51 -12.69 3.96 -16.23
N LYS A 52 -13.66 4.28 -17.09
CA LYS A 52 -14.94 3.56 -17.16
C LYS A 52 -14.80 2.12 -17.64
N SER A 53 -13.78 1.83 -18.47
CA SER A 53 -13.50 0.46 -18.94
C SER A 53 -12.85 -0.43 -17.88
N LEU A 54 -12.37 0.15 -16.78
CA LEU A 54 -11.85 -0.56 -15.62
C LEU A 54 -13.02 -1.02 -14.75
N GLU A 55 -13.65 -2.09 -15.07
CA GLU A 55 -14.90 -2.59 -14.56
C GLU A 55 -15.18 -2.36 -13.06
N CYS A 56 -14.54 -3.11 -12.18
CA CYS A 56 -14.83 -3.09 -10.75
C CYS A 56 -13.62 -2.60 -9.96
N LYS A 57 -13.74 -1.46 -9.31
CA LYS A 57 -12.76 -0.99 -8.33
C LYS A 57 -12.90 -1.81 -7.05
N LEU A 58 -11.88 -2.60 -6.72
CA LEU A 58 -11.87 -3.43 -5.52
C LEU A 58 -11.51 -2.63 -4.27
N PHE A 59 -10.40 -1.87 -4.33
CA PHE A 59 -10.06 -0.94 -3.26
C PHE A 59 -9.13 0.17 -3.74
N TYR A 60 -9.06 1.20 -2.92
CA TYR A 60 -8.18 2.35 -3.06
C TYR A 60 -7.34 2.47 -1.81
N LEU A 61 -6.05 2.67 -1.98
CA LEU A 61 -5.10 2.89 -0.91
C LEU A 61 -4.40 4.23 -1.15
N SER A 62 -4.53 5.14 -0.18
CA SER A 62 -3.70 6.33 -0.07
C SER A 62 -2.71 6.10 1.05
N THR A 63 -1.45 6.18 0.76
CA THR A 63 -0.39 5.95 1.74
C THR A 63 0.75 6.91 1.54
N THR A 64 1.42 7.23 2.64
CA THR A 64 2.80 7.71 2.55
C THR A 64 3.65 6.57 1.99
N PRO A 65 4.68 6.85 1.17
CA PRO A 65 5.51 5.81 0.58
C PRO A 65 5.97 4.83 1.64
N SER A 66 5.39 3.64 1.63
CA SER A 66 5.84 2.53 2.45
C SER A 66 6.73 1.62 1.60
N ARG A 67 7.61 0.89 2.25
CA ARG A 67 8.58 0.01 1.57
C ARG A 67 7.88 -1.00 0.65
N GLU A 68 6.74 -1.52 1.08
CA GLU A 68 5.97 -2.53 0.37
C GLU A 68 5.39 -2.02 -0.94
N LEU A 69 5.02 -0.74 -0.96
CA LEU A 69 4.46 -0.12 -2.15
C LEU A 69 5.50 0.23 -3.21
N THR A 70 6.78 0.18 -2.86
CA THR A 70 7.87 0.30 -3.84
C THR A 70 7.98 -0.91 -4.76
N ILE A 71 7.39 -2.04 -4.37
CA ILE A 71 7.34 -3.26 -5.20
C ILE A 71 6.50 -3.05 -6.45
N LEU A 72 5.37 -2.33 -6.33
CA LEU A 72 4.56 -2.00 -7.49
C LEU A 72 5.27 -0.92 -8.31
N PRO A 73 5.65 -1.21 -9.56
CA PRO A 73 6.22 -0.22 -10.44
C PRO A 73 5.29 1.00 -10.57
N TRP A 74 5.89 2.17 -10.69
CA TRP A 74 5.14 3.39 -10.99
C TRP A 74 4.34 3.19 -12.28
N SER A 75 3.05 3.32 -12.21
CA SER A 75 2.17 3.14 -13.35
C SER A 75 0.93 4.01 -13.22
N PRO A 76 0.99 5.26 -13.71
CA PRO A 76 -0.17 6.14 -13.76
C PRO A 76 -1.26 5.58 -14.70
N SER A 77 -0.87 4.76 -15.67
CA SER A 77 -1.79 4.01 -16.53
C SER A 77 -2.09 2.62 -15.98
N PRO A 78 -3.27 2.05 -16.29
CA PRO A 78 -3.64 0.71 -15.87
C PRO A 78 -2.61 -0.35 -16.29
N SER A 79 -2.15 -1.14 -15.34
CA SER A 79 -1.17 -2.21 -15.54
C SER A 79 -1.64 -3.51 -14.90
N ILE A 80 -1.29 -4.64 -15.50
CA ILE A 80 -1.66 -5.94 -14.96
C ILE A 80 -0.90 -6.20 -13.67
N LEU A 81 -1.64 -6.57 -12.63
CA LEU A 81 -1.08 -7.02 -11.36
C LEU A 81 -0.81 -8.53 -11.48
N THR A 82 0.43 -8.88 -11.80
CA THR A 82 0.82 -10.28 -11.97
C THR A 82 0.80 -11.04 -10.65
N LYS A 83 0.62 -12.36 -10.74
CA LYS A 83 0.66 -13.23 -9.55
C LYS A 83 1.96 -13.07 -8.77
N GLY A 84 3.12 -12.97 -9.46
CA GLY A 84 4.42 -12.81 -8.81
C GLY A 84 4.50 -11.53 -7.97
N LEU A 85 4.07 -10.38 -8.52
CA LEU A 85 4.00 -9.12 -7.76
C LEU A 85 3.04 -9.23 -6.57
N PHE A 86 1.95 -9.96 -6.74
CA PHE A 86 0.97 -10.16 -5.71
C PHE A 86 1.51 -10.97 -4.53
N ASP A 87 2.14 -12.10 -4.85
CA ASP A 87 2.75 -12.98 -3.87
C ASP A 87 3.89 -12.26 -3.11
N GLU A 88 4.64 -11.41 -3.80
CA GLU A 88 5.69 -10.57 -3.20
C GLU A 88 5.11 -9.55 -2.20
N ILE A 89 4.02 -8.85 -2.56
CA ILE A 89 3.34 -7.92 -1.65
C ILE A 89 2.84 -8.65 -0.40
N LEU A 90 2.20 -9.80 -0.56
CA LEU A 90 1.69 -10.59 0.56
C LEU A 90 2.81 -11.11 1.46
N TYR A 91 3.95 -11.48 0.87
CA TYR A 91 5.13 -11.91 1.61
C TYR A 91 5.66 -10.77 2.49
N PHE A 92 5.82 -9.57 1.94
CA PHE A 92 6.32 -8.42 2.71
C PHE A 92 5.41 -8.02 3.87
N TYR A 93 4.09 -7.97 3.66
CA TYR A 93 3.18 -7.68 4.76
C TYR A 93 3.26 -8.72 5.88
N ARG A 94 3.43 -10.00 5.52
CA ARG A 94 3.60 -11.07 6.50
C ARG A 94 4.92 -10.91 7.27
N GLU A 95 6.01 -10.64 6.56
CA GLU A 95 7.33 -10.40 7.16
C GLU A 95 7.30 -9.22 8.15
N ASP A 96 6.68 -8.11 7.77
CA ASP A 96 6.57 -6.94 8.64
C ASP A 96 5.73 -7.23 9.88
N ILE A 97 4.59 -7.91 9.73
CA ILE A 97 3.78 -8.34 10.86
C ILE A 97 4.60 -9.21 11.82
N ASP A 98 5.40 -10.13 11.32
CA ASP A 98 6.23 -11.01 12.15
C ASP A 98 7.40 -10.25 12.80
N ASN A 99 7.98 -9.26 12.12
CA ASN A 99 9.00 -8.37 12.68
C ASN A 99 8.43 -7.56 13.85
N TYR A 100 7.23 -6.98 13.73
CA TYR A 100 6.58 -6.27 14.83
C TYR A 100 6.22 -7.19 16.00
N LYS A 101 5.76 -8.43 15.75
CA LYS A 101 5.53 -9.41 16.82
C LYS A 101 6.82 -9.74 17.58
N ASN A 102 7.94 -9.89 16.87
CA ASN A 102 9.25 -10.14 17.47
C ASN A 102 9.72 -8.94 18.31
N ALA A 103 9.49 -7.72 17.82
CA ALA A 103 9.80 -6.50 18.57
C ALA A 103 8.97 -6.40 19.86
N ILE A 104 7.67 -6.71 19.81
CA ILE A 104 6.82 -6.80 21.01
C ILE A 104 7.36 -7.83 22.01
N ALA A 105 7.74 -9.01 21.54
CA ALA A 105 8.30 -10.05 22.40
C ALA A 105 9.57 -9.58 23.10
N LYS A 106 10.47 -8.92 22.36
CA LYS A 106 11.70 -8.32 22.92
C LYS A 106 11.41 -7.23 23.95
N ASN A 107 10.50 -6.30 23.66
CA ASN A 107 10.13 -5.24 24.60
C ASN A 107 9.52 -5.82 25.90
N LYS A 108 8.73 -6.89 25.82
CA LYS A 108 8.21 -7.59 27.01
C LYS A 108 9.32 -8.24 27.83
N GLU A 109 10.32 -8.83 27.20
CA GLU A 109 11.50 -9.39 27.87
C GLU A 109 12.31 -8.28 28.59
N ASP A 110 12.47 -7.14 27.93
CA ASP A 110 13.20 -5.99 28.51
C ASP A 110 12.40 -5.42 29.71
N ILE A 111 11.08 -5.33 29.65
CA ILE A 111 10.24 -4.95 30.79
C ILE A 111 10.48 -5.90 31.98
N ALA A 112 10.45 -7.21 31.75
CA ALA A 112 10.68 -8.19 32.81
C ALA A 112 12.05 -8.03 33.48
N LYS A 113 13.11 -7.72 32.70
CA LYS A 113 14.43 -7.41 33.24
C LYS A 113 14.44 -6.12 34.07
N LEU A 114 13.74 -5.09 33.60
CA LEU A 114 13.63 -3.80 34.28
C LEU A 114 12.83 -3.92 35.58
N GLU A 115 11.77 -4.71 35.62
CA GLU A 115 10.99 -5.00 36.83
C GLU A 115 11.81 -5.67 37.89
N VAL A 116 12.70 -6.59 37.55
CA VAL A 116 13.67 -7.18 38.48
C VAL A 116 14.65 -6.14 39.02
N ARG A 117 15.10 -5.21 38.20
CA ARG A 117 16.01 -4.12 38.58
C ARG A 117 15.33 -3.11 39.49
N ILE A 118 14.08 -2.73 39.17
CA ILE A 118 13.33 -1.73 39.97
C ILE A 118 13.06 -2.22 41.38
N SER A 119 12.85 -3.52 41.59
CA SER A 119 12.63 -4.10 42.91
C SER A 119 13.83 -3.95 43.88
N LYS A 120 15.02 -3.68 43.34
CA LYS A 120 16.29 -3.50 44.07
C LYS A 120 16.80 -2.06 44.03
N ALA A 121 16.04 -1.14 43.42
CA ALA A 121 16.48 0.22 43.15
C ALA A 121 16.29 1.13 44.36
N ASN A 122 17.20 2.12 44.52
CA ASN A 122 16.97 3.25 45.41
C ASN A 122 16.05 4.28 44.76
N VAL A 123 15.59 5.28 45.52
CA VAL A 123 14.57 6.27 45.07
C VAL A 123 14.99 6.98 43.76
N ASN A 124 16.25 7.32 43.59
CA ASN A 124 16.73 8.03 42.38
C ASN A 124 16.75 7.12 41.16
N LEU A 125 17.09 5.86 41.35
CA LEU A 125 17.16 4.89 40.25
C LEU A 125 15.73 4.38 39.89
N TYR A 126 14.84 4.33 40.87
CA TYR A 126 13.43 3.92 40.65
C TYR A 126 12.73 4.74 39.58
N GLY A 127 12.74 6.08 39.69
CA GLY A 127 12.09 6.96 38.70
C GLY A 127 12.63 6.80 37.29
N ARG A 128 13.95 6.54 37.16
CA ARG A 128 14.58 6.32 35.85
C ARG A 128 14.16 5.00 35.22
N ILE A 129 14.16 3.92 36.00
CA ILE A 129 13.77 2.59 35.52
C ILE A 129 12.26 2.57 35.19
N SER A 130 11.43 3.23 36.03
CA SER A 130 9.98 3.35 35.74
C SER A 130 9.74 3.99 34.38
N LYS A 131 10.45 5.08 34.07
CA LYS A 131 10.36 5.73 32.76
C LYS A 131 10.80 4.82 31.61
N GLU A 132 11.86 4.03 31.78
CA GLU A 132 12.30 3.05 30.78
C GLU A 132 11.23 1.98 30.52
N ILE A 133 10.51 1.55 31.57
CA ILE A 133 9.36 0.62 31.44
C ILE A 133 8.21 1.25 30.68
N ASP A 134 7.86 2.50 30.99
CA ASP A 134 6.77 3.22 30.30
C ASP A 134 7.10 3.37 28.80
N GLU A 135 8.35 3.72 28.47
CA GLU A 135 8.81 3.79 27.07
C GLU A 135 8.72 2.42 26.34
N CYS A 136 8.92 1.31 27.05
CA CYS A 136 8.73 -0.02 26.46
C CYS A 136 7.24 -0.30 26.19
N TYR A 137 6.34 0.11 27.08
CA TYR A 137 4.90 -0.03 26.86
C TYR A 137 4.40 0.85 25.70
N GLU A 138 4.90 2.07 25.57
CA GLU A 138 4.58 2.94 24.43
C GLU A 138 5.00 2.30 23.10
N ARG A 139 6.22 1.73 23.04
CA ARG A 139 6.67 0.99 21.84
C ARG A 139 5.80 -0.21 21.53
N ILE A 140 5.43 -1.01 22.54
CA ILE A 140 4.52 -2.16 22.35
C ILE A 140 3.15 -1.72 21.79
N ASN A 141 2.62 -0.60 22.25
CA ASN A 141 1.35 -0.10 21.74
C ASN A 141 1.46 0.36 20.29
N PHE A 142 2.51 1.11 19.95
CA PHE A 142 2.79 1.47 18.58
C PHE A 142 2.93 0.24 17.66
N GLU A 143 3.70 -0.76 18.07
CA GLU A 143 3.92 -1.99 17.31
C GLU A 143 2.62 -2.80 17.11
N LYS A 144 1.69 -2.77 18.07
CA LYS A 144 0.37 -3.38 17.92
C LYS A 144 -0.50 -2.65 16.88
N GLU A 145 -0.50 -1.32 16.89
CA GLU A 145 -1.21 -0.50 15.89
C GLU A 145 -0.68 -0.77 14.49
N GLU A 146 0.64 -0.89 14.32
CA GLU A 146 1.28 -1.26 13.05
C GLU A 146 0.87 -2.67 12.59
N ILE A 147 0.83 -3.65 13.51
CA ILE A 147 0.35 -5.01 13.18
C ILE A 147 -1.09 -4.98 12.67
N GLU A 148 -1.98 -4.25 13.34
CA GLU A 148 -3.39 -4.14 12.93
C GLU A 148 -3.50 -3.51 11.53
N TYR A 149 -2.72 -2.47 11.26
CA TYR A 149 -2.69 -1.80 9.96
C TYR A 149 -2.17 -2.73 8.85
N TYR A 150 -1.02 -3.39 9.05
CA TYR A 150 -0.47 -4.31 8.06
C TYR A 150 -1.34 -5.56 7.88
N GLN A 151 -1.99 -6.04 8.93
CA GLN A 151 -2.96 -7.14 8.82
C GLN A 151 -4.19 -6.74 8.01
N TYR A 152 -4.66 -5.50 8.16
CA TYR A 152 -5.73 -4.96 7.33
C TYR A 152 -5.32 -4.93 5.85
N LEU A 153 -4.13 -4.43 5.53
CA LEU A 153 -3.61 -4.40 4.15
C LEU A 153 -3.45 -5.81 3.58
N TYR A 154 -2.83 -6.71 4.35
CA TYR A 154 -2.67 -8.11 3.98
C TYR A 154 -4.02 -8.75 3.61
N ASN A 155 -5.02 -8.57 4.46
CA ASN A 155 -6.36 -9.13 4.23
C ASN A 155 -7.02 -8.56 2.96
N LYS A 156 -6.82 -7.28 2.67
CA LYS A 156 -7.32 -6.65 1.43
C LYS A 156 -6.69 -7.27 0.18
N PHE A 157 -5.37 -7.40 0.17
CA PHE A 157 -4.66 -8.04 -0.94
C PHE A 157 -4.98 -9.54 -1.03
N ALA A 158 -5.02 -10.26 0.07
CA ALA A 158 -5.40 -11.67 0.10
C ALA A 158 -6.81 -11.92 -0.44
N PHE A 159 -7.75 -11.03 -0.13
CA PHE A 159 -9.10 -11.08 -0.70
C PHE A 159 -9.07 -10.91 -2.23
N CYS A 160 -8.33 -9.94 -2.75
CA CYS A 160 -8.17 -9.79 -4.20
C CYS A 160 -7.56 -11.04 -4.85
N SER A 161 -6.53 -11.63 -4.20
CA SER A 161 -5.92 -12.89 -4.65
C SER A 161 -6.93 -14.03 -4.70
N SER A 162 -7.81 -14.14 -3.69
CA SER A 162 -8.81 -15.20 -3.64
C SER A 162 -9.82 -15.14 -4.78
N ILE A 163 -10.16 -13.93 -5.26
CA ILE A 163 -11.07 -13.74 -6.38
C ILE A 163 -10.50 -14.33 -7.66
N ILE A 164 -9.20 -14.08 -7.94
CA ILE A 164 -8.57 -14.52 -9.20
C ILE A 164 -7.99 -15.93 -9.13
N ASN A 165 -7.73 -16.46 -7.93
CA ASN A 165 -7.24 -17.83 -7.76
C ASN A 165 -8.37 -18.88 -7.81
N ASN A 166 -9.63 -18.45 -7.81
CA ASN A 166 -10.74 -19.35 -8.14
C ASN A 166 -10.63 -19.73 -9.62
N GLU A 167 -10.54 -21.03 -9.93
CA GLU A 167 -10.36 -21.54 -11.30
C GLU A 167 -11.39 -20.96 -12.29
N SER A 168 -12.63 -20.85 -11.87
CA SER A 168 -13.69 -20.27 -12.72
C SER A 168 -13.51 -18.77 -12.99
N ASN A 169 -12.88 -18.03 -12.09
CA ASN A 169 -12.66 -16.59 -12.24
C ASN A 169 -11.37 -16.27 -12.96
N SER A 170 -10.31 -17.08 -12.75
CA SER A 170 -8.99 -16.85 -13.35
C SER A 170 -8.97 -16.96 -14.87
N GLU A 171 -9.93 -17.67 -15.47
CA GLU A 171 -10.09 -17.77 -16.91
C GLU A 171 -10.57 -16.45 -17.51
N TYR A 172 -11.50 -15.78 -16.84
CA TYR A 172 -12.20 -14.60 -17.39
C TYR A 172 -11.69 -13.27 -16.82
N TYR A 173 -11.18 -13.26 -15.60
CA TYR A 173 -10.83 -12.04 -14.87
C TYR A 173 -9.34 -11.94 -14.58
N GLU A 174 -8.87 -10.71 -14.51
CA GLU A 174 -7.52 -10.35 -14.07
C GLU A 174 -7.57 -9.16 -13.12
N LEU A 175 -6.53 -9.00 -12.31
CA LEU A 175 -6.34 -7.80 -11.51
C LEU A 175 -5.44 -6.81 -12.25
N ILE A 176 -5.81 -5.57 -12.17
CA ILE A 176 -5.00 -4.45 -12.65
C ILE A 176 -4.85 -3.41 -11.56
N TYR A 177 -3.83 -2.60 -11.68
CA TYR A 177 -3.59 -1.50 -10.76
C TYR A 177 -3.21 -0.22 -11.50
N THR A 178 -3.44 0.90 -10.84
CA THR A 178 -2.83 2.19 -11.15
C THR A 178 -2.07 2.66 -9.93
N LYS A 179 -0.88 3.25 -10.12
CA LYS A 179 -0.08 3.86 -9.06
C LYS A 179 0.35 5.26 -9.50
N SER A 180 -0.10 6.27 -8.77
CA SER A 180 0.14 7.69 -9.05
C SER A 180 0.65 8.44 -7.82
#